data_a4b17adb8c655cd59185fa3d4ceda72e
#
_entry.id   a4b17adb8c655cd59185fa3d4ceda72e
#
_cell.length_a   1.000
_cell.length_b   1.000
_cell.length_c   1.000
_cell.angle_alpha   90.00
_cell.angle_beta   90.00
_cell.angle_gamma   90.00
#
_symmetry.space_group_name_H-M   'P 1'
#
loop_
_entity.id
_entity.type
_entity.pdbx_description
1 polymer ?
#
loop_
_entity_poly.entity_id
_entity_poly.type
_entity_poly.pdbx_seq_one_letter_code
_entity_poly.pdbx_strand_id
1 'polypeptide(L)'
;MSKNELQKILDNTVAVSYKDKVQEVEDYLVSIADGKDIVVGDGSELIYPDMWEYKHSFADGVYIREMKMKQGQLGFSAIHKHSYGFFLLSGVLASSKEDGVEEFIAPCYIVSPRGSKRIVYAVEDCVITTVHANPTNTEDLKEIEKANVAFNWKEYEEYLKSKKXKY
;
A
#
# COMPACT_ATOMS: atom_id res chain seq x y z
N MET A 1 11.77 9.31 10.56
CA MET A 1 11.52 10.08 9.31
C MET A 1 10.30 10.95 9.52
N SER A 2 10.23 12.11 8.87
CA SER A 2 9.07 13.01 8.94
C SER A 2 8.44 13.12 7.54
N LYS A 3 7.24 13.70 7.49
CA LYS A 3 6.57 14.04 6.22
C LYS A 3 7.50 14.83 5.30
N ASN A 4 8.23 15.80 5.86
CA ASN A 4 9.14 16.63 5.09
C ASN A 4 10.33 15.82 4.53
N GLU A 5 10.80 14.82 5.26
CA GLU A 5 11.86 13.94 4.76
C GLU A 5 11.35 13.04 3.64
N LEU A 6 10.14 12.50 3.77
CA LEU A 6 9.53 11.74 2.67
C LEU A 6 9.36 12.62 1.43
N GLN A 7 8.88 13.86 1.60
CA GLN A 7 8.77 14.81 0.47
C GLN A 7 10.13 15.04 -0.19
N LYS A 8 11.19 15.25 0.61
CA LYS A 8 12.55 15.45 0.07
C LYS A 8 13.04 14.23 -0.72
N ILE A 9 12.75 13.01 -0.23
CA ILE A 9 13.14 11.79 -0.95
C ILE A 9 12.45 11.79 -2.32
N LEU A 10 11.14 12.04 -2.35
CA LEU A 10 10.40 12.10 -3.62
C LEU A 10 10.91 13.20 -4.56
N ASP A 11 11.26 14.35 -4.00
CA ASP A 11 11.77 15.50 -4.79
C ASP A 11 13.16 15.22 -5.37
N ASN A 12 13.94 14.37 -4.72
CA ASN A 12 15.31 14.04 -5.16
C ASN A 12 15.34 12.94 -6.22
N THR A 13 14.21 12.31 -6.55
CA THR A 13 14.20 11.30 -7.62
C THR A 13 14.47 11.99 -8.96
N VAL A 14 15.17 11.30 -9.84
CA VAL A 14 15.41 11.78 -11.21
C VAL A 14 14.29 11.38 -12.16
N ALA A 15 13.45 10.46 -11.74
CA ALA A 15 12.33 9.98 -12.54
C ALA A 15 11.29 11.08 -12.76
N VAL A 16 10.68 11.08 -13.94
CA VAL A 16 9.70 12.10 -14.35
C VAL A 16 8.28 11.71 -13.99
N SER A 17 7.90 10.45 -14.23
CA SER A 17 6.54 10.00 -13.93
C SER A 17 6.40 9.56 -12.48
N TYR A 18 5.21 9.72 -11.91
CA TYR A 18 4.92 9.26 -10.54
C TYR A 18 5.20 7.76 -10.37
N LYS A 19 4.83 6.96 -11.36
CA LYS A 19 5.10 5.52 -11.38
C LYS A 19 6.59 5.24 -11.17
N ASP A 20 7.42 5.89 -11.93
CA ASP A 20 8.86 5.67 -11.89
C ASP A 20 9.48 6.24 -10.61
N LYS A 21 8.95 7.38 -10.12
CA LYS A 21 9.39 7.96 -8.83
C LYS A 21 9.13 6.99 -7.68
N VAL A 22 7.93 6.39 -7.63
CA VAL A 22 7.58 5.43 -6.57
C VAL A 22 8.51 4.22 -6.66
N GLN A 23 8.80 3.74 -7.87
CA GLN A 23 9.70 2.60 -8.05
C GLN A 23 11.13 2.93 -7.60
N GLU A 24 11.65 4.10 -8.00
CA GLU A 24 12.99 4.55 -7.59
C GLU A 24 13.11 4.66 -6.07
N VAL A 25 12.09 5.23 -5.41
CA VAL A 25 12.05 5.34 -3.96
C VAL A 25 11.93 3.95 -3.30
N GLU A 26 11.08 3.07 -3.86
CA GLU A 26 10.95 1.70 -3.35
C GLU A 26 12.29 0.96 -3.41
N ASP A 27 12.97 1.02 -4.55
CA ASP A 27 14.28 0.36 -4.72
C ASP A 27 15.29 0.89 -3.69
N TYR A 28 15.30 2.20 -3.49
CA TYR A 28 16.16 2.82 -2.46
C TYR A 28 15.80 2.33 -1.06
N LEU A 29 14.50 2.33 -0.70
CA LEU A 29 14.05 1.92 0.62
C LEU A 29 14.33 0.43 0.87
N VAL A 30 14.18 -0.41 -0.15
CA VAL A 30 14.54 -1.84 -0.04
C VAL A 30 16.04 -1.97 0.26
N SER A 31 16.87 -1.13 -0.38
CA SER A 31 18.33 -1.21 -0.21
C SER A 31 18.78 -0.82 1.21
N ILE A 32 17.98 -0.03 1.93
CA ILE A 32 18.31 0.43 3.28
C ILE A 32 17.36 -0.14 4.36
N ALA A 33 16.49 -1.09 3.99
CA ALA A 33 15.52 -1.66 4.92
C ALA A 33 16.23 -2.32 6.11
N ASP A 34 15.81 -1.95 7.30
CA ASP A 34 16.46 -2.34 8.55
C ASP A 34 15.65 -3.34 9.39
N GLY A 35 14.47 -3.73 8.91
CA GLY A 35 13.58 -4.63 9.64
C GLY A 35 12.90 -4.00 10.85
N LYS A 36 12.92 -2.68 10.94
CA LYS A 36 12.39 -1.97 12.10
C LYS A 36 11.48 -0.82 11.67
N ASP A 37 12.04 0.13 10.94
CA ASP A 37 11.30 1.35 10.58
C ASP A 37 10.83 1.35 9.13
N ILE A 38 11.38 0.47 8.31
CA ILE A 38 11.03 0.37 6.89
C ILE A 38 10.47 -1.03 6.61
N VAL A 39 9.22 -1.09 6.18
CA VAL A 39 8.50 -2.33 5.86
C VAL A 39 8.37 -2.46 4.34
N VAL A 40 8.74 -3.61 3.82
CA VAL A 40 8.67 -3.92 2.40
C VAL A 40 7.48 -4.84 2.14
N GLY A 41 6.60 -4.41 1.25
CA GLY A 41 5.43 -5.19 0.87
C GLY A 41 4.14 -4.69 1.52
N ASP A 42 3.08 -5.46 1.36
CA ASP A 42 1.75 -5.01 1.79
C ASP A 42 1.09 -5.92 2.85
N GLY A 43 1.84 -6.79 3.46
CA GLY A 43 1.36 -7.62 4.54
C GLY A 43 1.33 -9.11 4.26
N SER A 44 1.22 -9.54 3.01
CA SER A 44 1.17 -10.97 2.68
C SER A 44 2.56 -11.53 2.35
N GLU A 45 3.38 -10.71 1.72
CA GLU A 45 4.77 -11.07 1.39
C GLU A 45 5.75 -10.07 2.01
N LEU A 46 5.56 -9.74 3.27
CA LEU A 46 6.48 -8.87 3.98
C LEU A 46 7.83 -9.55 4.17
N ILE A 47 8.89 -8.80 3.94
CA ILE A 47 10.24 -9.22 4.31
C ILE A 47 10.36 -9.28 5.84
N TYR A 48 9.67 -8.36 6.53
CA TYR A 48 9.67 -8.28 7.99
C TYR A 48 8.22 -8.33 8.52
N PRO A 49 7.60 -9.52 8.52
CA PRO A 49 6.16 -9.63 8.82
C PRO A 49 5.78 -9.24 10.25
N ASP A 50 6.73 -9.28 11.19
CA ASP A 50 6.46 -8.96 12.60
C ASP A 50 6.47 -7.45 12.90
N MET A 51 6.83 -6.62 11.93
CA MET A 51 6.88 -5.15 12.15
C MET A 51 5.50 -4.52 12.26
N TRP A 52 4.55 -5.05 11.53
CA TRP A 52 3.18 -4.53 11.50
C TRP A 52 2.21 -5.59 12.04
N GLU A 53 1.26 -5.14 12.83
CA GLU A 53 0.22 -6.02 13.34
C GLU A 53 -0.94 -6.04 12.33
N TYR A 54 -1.30 -7.25 11.88
CA TYR A 54 -2.40 -7.46 10.93
C TYR A 54 -3.54 -8.23 11.57
N LYS A 55 -4.76 -7.85 11.17
CA LYS A 55 -5.96 -8.62 11.48
C LYS A 55 -6.76 -8.78 10.18
N HIS A 56 -7.13 -10.01 9.88
CA HIS A 56 -7.88 -10.39 8.68
C HIS A 56 -9.29 -10.77 9.08
N SER A 57 -10.29 -10.25 8.35
CA SER A 57 -11.70 -10.57 8.61
C SER A 57 -12.40 -10.76 7.27
N PHE A 58 -13.39 -11.64 7.28
CA PHE A 58 -14.08 -12.08 6.06
C PHE A 58 -15.58 -11.91 6.27
N ALA A 59 -16.25 -11.43 5.22
CA ALA A 59 -17.70 -11.32 5.17
C ALA A 59 -18.14 -11.69 3.75
N ASP A 60 -19.42 -11.89 3.54
CA ASP A 60 -19.92 -12.35 2.23
C ASP A 60 -19.48 -11.39 1.12
N GLY A 61 -18.60 -11.87 0.24
CA GLY A 61 -18.07 -11.11 -0.90
C GLY A 61 -17.00 -10.10 -0.54
N VAL A 62 -16.56 -10.03 0.72
CA VAL A 62 -15.70 -8.95 1.20
C VAL A 62 -14.53 -9.50 2.05
N TYR A 63 -13.35 -8.95 1.83
CA TYR A 63 -12.18 -9.14 2.68
C TYR A 63 -11.80 -7.81 3.32
N ILE A 64 -11.60 -7.83 4.62
CA ILE A 64 -11.23 -6.65 5.42
C ILE A 64 -9.88 -6.92 6.06
N ARG A 65 -8.93 -6.02 5.85
CA ARG A 65 -7.61 -6.10 6.49
C ARG A 65 -7.40 -4.86 7.34
N GLU A 66 -7.20 -5.07 8.62
CA GLU A 66 -6.76 -4.03 9.55
C GLU A 66 -5.24 -4.14 9.72
N MET A 67 -4.57 -3.01 9.76
CA MET A 67 -3.13 -2.92 9.88
C MET A 67 -2.80 -1.83 10.88
N LYS A 68 -1.88 -2.10 11.80
CA LYS A 68 -1.38 -1.10 12.75
C LYS A 68 0.06 -0.74 12.40
N MET A 69 0.31 0.55 12.29
CA MET A 69 1.66 1.10 12.08
C MET A 69 2.02 1.97 13.27
N LYS A 70 3.24 1.81 13.76
CA LYS A 70 3.78 2.68 14.82
C LYS A 70 4.33 3.97 14.23
N GLN A 71 4.26 5.04 15.01
CA GLN A 71 4.88 6.32 14.64
C GLN A 71 6.32 6.10 14.15
N GLY A 72 6.64 6.71 13.03
CA GLY A 72 7.97 6.61 12.43
C GLY A 72 8.14 5.49 11.42
N GLN A 73 7.21 4.54 11.37
CA GLN A 73 7.29 3.45 10.40
C GLN A 73 6.92 3.93 8.99
N LEU A 74 7.60 3.37 8.01
CA LEU A 74 7.40 3.67 6.59
C LEU A 74 7.21 2.37 5.83
N GLY A 75 6.28 2.37 4.89
CA GLY A 75 6.03 1.20 4.07
C GLY A 75 5.56 1.60 2.68
N PHE A 76 5.42 0.61 1.81
CA PHE A 76 4.86 0.83 0.48
C PHE A 76 3.93 -0.32 0.11
N SER A 77 2.89 0.01 -0.63
CA SER A 77 1.89 -0.97 -1.01
C SER A 77 2.26 -1.70 -2.31
N ALA A 78 1.72 -2.90 -2.48
CA ALA A 78 1.62 -3.49 -3.81
C ALA A 78 0.73 -2.63 -4.71
N ILE A 79 0.68 -2.95 -6.00
CA ILE A 79 -0.17 -2.24 -6.97
C ILE A 79 -1.56 -2.87 -6.93
N HIS A 80 -2.58 -2.10 -6.60
CA HIS A 80 -3.94 -2.64 -6.47
C HIS A 80 -4.60 -2.83 -7.84
N LYS A 81 -5.06 -4.05 -8.12
CA LYS A 81 -5.74 -4.41 -9.38
C LYS A 81 -7.14 -3.80 -9.49
N HIS A 82 -7.75 -3.50 -8.35
CA HIS A 82 -9.12 -3.00 -8.23
C HIS A 82 -9.14 -1.75 -7.37
N SER A 83 -10.19 -0.96 -7.47
CA SER A 83 -10.44 0.08 -6.46
C SER A 83 -10.86 -0.58 -5.15
N TYR A 84 -10.53 0.07 -4.05
CA TYR A 84 -10.81 -0.47 -2.71
C TYR A 84 -11.06 0.66 -1.72
N GLY A 85 -11.76 0.31 -0.64
CA GLY A 85 -11.97 1.26 0.46
C GLY A 85 -10.75 1.30 1.37
N PHE A 86 -10.27 2.49 1.67
CA PHE A 86 -9.18 2.73 2.62
C PHE A 86 -9.72 3.63 3.71
N PHE A 87 -9.59 3.19 4.95
CA PHE A 87 -10.09 3.89 6.15
C PHE A 87 -8.92 4.08 7.11
N LEU A 88 -8.66 5.31 7.50
CA LEU A 88 -7.74 5.60 8.60
C LEU A 88 -8.61 5.81 9.84
N LEU A 89 -8.53 4.87 10.78
CA LEU A 89 -9.40 4.84 11.96
C LEU A 89 -8.80 5.65 13.12
N SER A 90 -7.46 5.68 13.22
CA SER A 90 -6.77 6.52 14.23
C SER A 90 -5.41 6.96 13.68
N GLY A 91 -4.89 8.05 14.24
CA GLY A 91 -3.56 8.57 13.95
C GLY A 91 -3.50 9.54 12.78
N VAL A 92 -2.27 9.80 12.34
CA VAL A 92 -1.96 10.67 11.20
C VAL A 92 -1.02 9.93 10.26
N LEU A 93 -1.40 9.82 9.00
CA LEU A 93 -0.65 9.08 7.96
C LEU A 93 -0.29 10.02 6.81
N ALA A 94 0.99 10.10 6.49
CA ALA A 94 1.44 10.77 5.27
C ALA A 94 1.52 9.74 4.14
N SER A 95 1.11 10.12 2.94
CA SER A 95 1.08 9.23 1.78
C SER A 95 1.57 9.94 0.53
N SER A 96 2.39 9.26 -0.25
CA SER A 96 2.82 9.78 -1.55
C SER A 96 1.64 9.90 -2.52
N LYS A 97 1.67 10.92 -3.37
CA LYS A 97 0.75 11.11 -4.48
C LYS A 97 1.50 11.75 -5.66
N GLU A 98 0.82 11.88 -6.78
CA GLU A 98 1.46 12.33 -8.03
C GLU A 98 2.16 13.69 -7.89
N ASP A 99 1.60 14.59 -7.09
CA ASP A 99 2.11 15.95 -6.92
C ASP A 99 2.68 16.21 -5.51
N GLY A 100 3.17 15.17 -4.83
CA GLY A 100 3.84 15.34 -3.54
C GLY A 100 3.38 14.37 -2.46
N VAL A 101 3.20 14.90 -1.25
CA VAL A 101 2.77 14.12 -0.08
C VAL A 101 1.48 14.70 0.48
N GLU A 102 0.51 13.83 0.67
CA GLU A 102 -0.77 14.15 1.29
C GLU A 102 -0.81 13.61 2.71
N GLU A 103 -1.42 14.35 3.64
CA GLU A 103 -1.66 13.87 5.00
C GLU A 103 -3.12 13.51 5.19
N PHE A 104 -3.34 12.35 5.77
CA PHE A 104 -4.66 11.88 6.21
C PHE A 104 -4.70 11.95 7.74
N ILE A 105 -5.72 12.60 8.28
CA ILE A 105 -5.96 12.72 9.72
C ILE A 105 -7.21 11.92 10.06
N ALA A 106 -7.08 10.97 10.97
CA ALA A 106 -8.20 10.10 11.35
C ALA A 106 -9.27 10.86 12.16
N PRO A 107 -10.55 10.47 12.05
CA PRO A 107 -11.02 9.41 11.18
C PRO A 107 -11.30 9.92 9.75
N CYS A 108 -10.86 9.16 8.75
CA CYS A 108 -11.15 9.54 7.37
C CYS A 108 -11.20 8.30 6.48
N TYR A 109 -11.73 8.44 5.29
CA TYR A 109 -11.69 7.36 4.31
C TYR A 109 -11.55 7.92 2.90
N ILE A 110 -11.01 7.09 2.03
CA ILE A 110 -10.97 7.36 0.59
C ILE A 110 -11.30 6.07 -0.17
N VAL A 111 -11.75 6.23 -1.41
CA VAL A 111 -11.79 5.12 -2.36
C VAL A 111 -10.51 5.22 -3.18
N SER A 112 -9.61 4.29 -2.93
CA SER A 112 -8.33 4.26 -3.62
C SER A 112 -8.54 3.64 -5.02
N PRO A 113 -8.07 4.27 -6.09
CA PRO A 113 -8.32 3.76 -7.45
C PRO A 113 -7.47 2.54 -7.78
N ARG A 114 -7.92 1.77 -8.76
CA ARG A 114 -7.08 0.69 -9.32
C ARG A 114 -5.79 1.28 -9.89
N GLY A 115 -4.73 0.52 -9.83
CA GLY A 115 -3.38 0.93 -10.24
C GLY A 115 -2.65 1.75 -9.19
N SER A 116 -3.30 2.01 -8.05
CA SER A 116 -2.65 2.77 -6.97
C SER A 116 -1.50 1.97 -6.35
N LYS A 117 -0.39 2.65 -6.15
CA LYS A 117 0.77 2.21 -5.39
C LYS A 117 1.25 3.43 -4.61
N ARG A 118 1.44 3.26 -3.31
CA ARG A 118 1.76 4.39 -2.43
C ARG A 118 2.90 4.05 -1.49
N ILE A 119 3.66 5.07 -1.14
CA ILE A 119 4.58 5.05 -0.01
C ILE A 119 3.83 5.73 1.13
N VAL A 120 3.78 5.10 2.28
CA VAL A 120 3.06 5.63 3.46
C VAL A 120 4.01 5.76 4.64
N TYR A 121 3.80 6.77 5.45
CA TYR A 121 4.60 7.05 6.64
C TYR A 121 3.66 7.39 7.80
N ALA A 122 3.81 6.68 8.91
CA ALA A 122 3.00 6.91 10.11
C ALA A 122 3.56 8.11 10.89
N VAL A 123 2.88 9.25 10.78
CA VAL A 123 3.24 10.47 11.53
C VAL A 123 2.90 10.29 13.02
N GLU A 124 1.85 9.52 13.30
CA GLU A 124 1.44 9.06 14.63
C GLU A 124 1.13 7.58 14.54
N ASP A 125 0.93 6.90 15.69
CA ASP A 125 0.45 5.52 15.67
C ASP A 125 -0.87 5.44 14.91
N CYS A 126 -0.93 4.59 13.88
CA CYS A 126 -2.06 4.49 12.96
C CYS A 126 -2.77 3.15 13.06
N VAL A 127 -4.09 3.20 12.93
CA VAL A 127 -4.90 2.01 12.62
C VAL A 127 -5.53 2.25 11.24
N ILE A 128 -5.18 1.39 10.30
CA ILE A 128 -5.62 1.48 8.91
C ILE A 128 -6.47 0.24 8.59
N THR A 129 -7.61 0.44 7.94
CA THR A 129 -8.45 -0.69 7.48
C THR A 129 -8.65 -0.56 5.97
N THR A 130 -8.40 -1.64 5.26
CA THR A 130 -8.71 -1.72 3.83
C THR A 130 -9.80 -2.75 3.59
N VAL A 131 -10.68 -2.46 2.61
CA VAL A 131 -11.83 -3.30 2.28
C VAL A 131 -11.76 -3.64 0.80
N HIS A 132 -11.65 -4.94 0.52
CA HIS A 132 -11.43 -5.48 -0.83
C HIS A 132 -12.55 -6.45 -1.22
N ALA A 133 -12.81 -6.55 -2.51
CA ALA A 133 -13.72 -7.58 -3.02
C ALA A 133 -13.14 -8.98 -2.80
N ASN A 134 -14.00 -9.90 -2.39
CA ASN A 134 -13.65 -11.33 -2.20
C ASN A 134 -14.81 -12.19 -2.70
N PRO A 135 -15.12 -12.15 -4.02
CA PRO A 135 -16.33 -12.78 -4.54
C PRO A 135 -16.35 -14.32 -4.42
N THR A 136 -15.21 -14.94 -4.18
CA THR A 136 -15.13 -16.40 -3.96
C THR A 136 -15.31 -16.79 -2.51
N ASN A 137 -15.35 -15.81 -1.60
CA ASN A 137 -15.43 -16.04 -0.16
C ASN A 137 -14.27 -16.92 0.37
N THR A 138 -13.11 -16.88 -0.31
CA THR A 138 -11.93 -17.61 0.16
C THR A 138 -11.36 -16.95 1.42
N GLU A 139 -10.83 -17.77 2.32
CA GLU A 139 -10.05 -17.31 3.47
C GLU A 139 -8.55 -17.52 3.25
N ASP A 140 -8.17 -18.03 2.08
CA ASP A 140 -6.76 -18.18 1.71
C ASP A 140 -6.19 -16.81 1.30
N LEU A 141 -5.31 -16.27 2.14
CA LEU A 141 -4.73 -14.95 1.94
C LEU A 141 -3.92 -14.87 0.63
N LYS A 142 -3.31 -15.97 0.19
CA LYS A 142 -2.55 -15.99 -1.08
C LYS A 142 -3.49 -15.85 -2.28
N GLU A 143 -4.65 -16.50 -2.22
CA GLU A 143 -5.67 -16.36 -3.27
C GLU A 143 -6.21 -14.93 -3.31
N ILE A 144 -6.50 -14.36 -2.14
CA ILE A 144 -7.00 -12.98 -2.01
C ILE A 144 -5.96 -12.00 -2.58
N GLU A 145 -4.71 -12.18 -2.19
CA GLU A 145 -3.61 -11.33 -2.65
C GLU A 145 -3.48 -11.41 -4.18
N LYS A 146 -3.41 -12.64 -4.71
CA LYS A 146 -3.34 -12.85 -6.17
C LYS A 146 -4.51 -12.20 -6.91
N ALA A 147 -5.70 -12.19 -6.31
CA ALA A 147 -6.87 -11.57 -6.92
C ALA A 147 -6.80 -10.04 -6.89
N ASN A 148 -6.24 -9.45 -5.84
CA ASN A 148 -6.38 -8.03 -5.56
C ASN A 148 -5.15 -7.19 -5.88
N VAL A 149 -3.92 -7.77 -5.88
CA VAL A 149 -2.70 -6.97 -6.08
C VAL A 149 -1.76 -7.59 -7.13
N ALA A 150 -0.86 -6.75 -7.60
CA ALA A 150 0.30 -7.11 -8.42
C ALA A 150 1.54 -6.54 -7.70
N PHE A 151 2.63 -7.30 -7.68
CA PHE A 151 3.83 -6.90 -6.93
C PHE A 151 4.72 -5.96 -7.72
N ASN A 152 4.57 -5.93 -9.04
CA ASN A 152 5.35 -5.02 -9.89
C ASN A 152 4.52 -4.59 -11.09
N TRP A 153 5.02 -3.55 -11.77
CA TRP A 153 4.29 -2.95 -12.89
C TRP A 153 4.12 -3.91 -14.08
N LYS A 154 5.09 -4.80 -14.31
CA LYS A 154 5.00 -5.79 -15.38
C LYS A 154 3.80 -6.72 -15.14
N GLU A 155 3.69 -7.25 -13.93
CA GLU A 155 2.55 -8.10 -13.54
C GLU A 155 1.21 -7.35 -13.68
N TYR A 156 1.18 -6.09 -13.29
CA TYR A 156 -0.03 -5.28 -13.40
C TYR A 156 -0.43 -5.06 -14.87
N GLU A 157 0.54 -4.77 -15.73
CA GLU A 157 0.29 -4.61 -17.17
C GLU A 157 -0.20 -5.92 -17.81
N GLU A 158 0.37 -7.06 -17.43
CA GLU A 158 -0.09 -8.37 -17.87
C GLU A 158 -1.54 -8.63 -17.41
N TYR A 159 -1.87 -8.25 -16.18
CA TYR A 159 -3.25 -8.34 -15.69
C TYR A 159 -4.19 -7.47 -16.55
N LEU A 160 -3.83 -6.24 -16.87
CA LEU A 160 -4.66 -5.36 -17.71
C LEU A 160 -4.85 -5.94 -19.11
N LYS A 161 -3.81 -6.52 -19.72
CA LYS A 161 -3.90 -7.18 -21.03
C LYS A 161 -4.86 -8.37 -20.99
N SER A 162 -4.80 -9.17 -19.92
CA SER A 162 -5.69 -10.34 -19.76
C SER A 162 -7.15 -9.96 -19.64
N LYS A 163 -7.46 -8.74 -19.18
CA LYS A 163 -8.85 -8.24 -19.09
C LYS A 163 -9.34 -7.73 -20.45
N LYS A 164 -8.50 -7.18 -21.27
CA LYS A 164 -8.89 -6.72 -22.62
C LYS A 164 -9.22 -7.86 -23.59
N UNK A 165 -8.75 -8.72 -23.29
CA UNK A 165 -8.91 -9.82 -24.06
C UNK A 165 -10.16 -10.51 -23.93
N LYS A 166 -10.86 -10.25 -23.04
CA LYS A 166 -12.14 -10.93 -22.74
C LYS A 166 -13.38 -10.23 -23.36
N TYR A 167 -13.21 -9.20 -24.18
CA TYR A 167 -14.31 -8.47 -24.83
C TYR A 167 -14.11 -8.40 -26.33
#